data_34a0b72a6c5b062d8fb51d27b4e9a9c3
#
_entry.id   34a0b72a6c5b062d8fb51d27b4e9a9c3
#
_cell.length_a   1.000
_cell.length_b   1.000
_cell.length_c   1.000
_cell.angle_alpha   90.00
_cell.angle_beta   90.00
_cell.angle_gamma   90.00
#
_symmetry.space_group_name_H-M   'P 1'
#
loop_
_entity.id
_entity.type
_entity.pdbx_description
1 polymer ?
#
loop_
_entity_poly.entity_id
_entity_poly.type
_entity_poly.pdbx_seq_one_letter_code
_entity_poly.pdbx_strand_id
1 'polypeptide(L)'
;MNTSGDRLKALLLECNLTSSDFAAHRDITPQHVNNWFKRGVPLARLDEIAELFCVHPRWLRTGEGPKHPDPLVAPRAAVPRAEPPKALLEPGSPSISVALHHIRQGRLTPSAGLHQCLPAQALDNLGVNARHAICVAMPDCNMAPLIPQGALLAIDRSVTWIADGEYHALLLDGHLRVHQLSHGPNDTLCLHSHDRLNHPVERLTPNQRRTRQLEIVGWVFWWACLRAARPA
;
A
#
# COMPACT_ATOMS: atom_id res chain seq x y z
N MET A 1 27.65 -4.83 -24.57
CA MET A 1 27.74 -5.23 -23.15
C MET A 1 26.73 -4.37 -22.41
N ASN A 2 25.74 -5.01 -21.77
CA ASN A 2 24.72 -4.24 -21.05
C ASN A 2 25.22 -3.87 -19.66
N THR A 3 25.59 -2.61 -19.47
CA THR A 3 25.95 -2.05 -18.16
C THR A 3 24.69 -1.84 -17.28
N SER A 4 24.86 -1.60 -15.99
CA SER A 4 23.73 -1.20 -15.13
C SER A 4 23.09 0.11 -15.58
N GLY A 5 23.85 0.98 -16.25
CA GLY A 5 23.34 2.21 -16.88
C GLY A 5 22.44 1.95 -18.08
N ASP A 6 22.80 0.98 -18.93
CA ASP A 6 21.96 0.59 -20.08
C ASP A 6 20.63 -0.01 -19.60
N ARG A 7 20.68 -0.83 -18.55
CA ARG A 7 19.47 -1.41 -17.96
C ARG A 7 18.58 -0.35 -17.31
N LEU A 8 19.17 0.62 -16.60
CA LEU A 8 18.41 1.76 -16.08
C LEU A 8 17.74 2.56 -17.21
N LYS A 9 18.47 2.81 -18.30
CA LYS A 9 17.91 3.49 -19.46
C LYS A 9 16.72 2.74 -20.07
N ALA A 10 16.84 1.41 -20.18
CA ALA A 10 15.74 0.56 -20.65
C ALA A 10 14.51 0.62 -19.72
N LEU A 11 14.72 0.59 -18.39
CA LEU A 11 13.64 0.72 -17.42
C LEU A 11 12.91 2.06 -17.51
N LEU A 12 13.64 3.16 -17.69
CA LEU A 12 13.03 4.48 -17.89
C LEU A 12 12.15 4.51 -19.14
N LEU A 13 12.64 3.92 -20.24
CA LEU A 13 11.85 3.81 -21.48
C LEU A 13 10.58 2.98 -21.31
N GLU A 14 10.67 1.85 -20.62
CA GLU A 14 9.51 1.00 -20.31
C GLU A 14 8.45 1.73 -19.48
N CYS A 15 8.88 2.61 -18.58
CA CYS A 15 8.00 3.42 -17.75
C CYS A 15 7.58 4.77 -18.38
N ASN A 16 7.95 5.03 -19.64
CA ASN A 16 7.74 6.31 -20.32
C ASN A 16 8.30 7.53 -19.54
N LEU A 17 9.39 7.34 -18.80
CA LEU A 17 10.05 8.38 -18.04
C LEU A 17 11.25 8.94 -18.79
N THR A 18 11.39 10.25 -18.82
CA THR A 18 12.62 10.89 -19.31
C THR A 18 13.69 10.92 -18.21
N SER A 19 14.95 11.11 -18.61
CA SER A 19 16.04 11.32 -17.64
C SER A 19 15.81 12.54 -16.74
N SER A 20 15.09 13.54 -17.22
CA SER A 20 14.74 14.75 -16.47
C SER A 20 13.67 14.47 -15.43
N ASP A 21 12.62 13.71 -15.80
CA ASP A 21 11.56 13.32 -14.86
C ASP A 21 12.12 12.46 -13.73
N PHE A 22 12.96 11.49 -14.09
CA PHE A 22 13.62 10.64 -13.12
C PHE A 22 14.56 11.44 -12.18
N ALA A 23 15.30 12.40 -12.74
CA ALA A 23 16.19 13.26 -11.97
C ALA A 23 15.42 14.13 -10.97
N ALA A 24 14.31 14.75 -11.42
CA ALA A 24 13.43 15.54 -10.57
C ALA A 24 12.84 14.70 -9.42
N HIS A 25 12.45 13.46 -9.72
CA HIS A 25 11.89 12.53 -8.73
C HIS A 25 12.89 12.09 -7.65
N ARG A 26 14.19 12.15 -7.96
CA ARG A 26 15.28 11.70 -7.06
C ARG A 26 16.07 12.86 -6.46
N ASP A 27 15.64 14.08 -6.69
CA ASP A 27 16.32 15.31 -6.25
C ASP A 27 17.80 15.33 -6.68
N ILE A 28 18.05 14.91 -7.93
CA ILE A 28 19.37 14.91 -8.58
C ILE A 28 19.29 15.66 -9.92
N THR A 29 20.44 16.00 -10.49
CA THR A 29 20.46 16.65 -11.79
C THR A 29 20.34 15.64 -12.95
N PRO A 30 19.73 16.00 -14.10
CA PRO A 30 19.70 15.17 -15.30
C PRO A 30 21.10 14.76 -15.77
N GLN A 31 22.10 15.56 -15.50
CA GLN A 31 23.50 15.27 -15.80
C GLN A 31 24.03 14.07 -15.00
N HIS A 32 23.63 13.91 -13.73
CA HIS A 32 23.96 12.74 -12.93
C HIS A 32 23.36 11.46 -13.54
N VAL A 33 22.10 11.51 -13.98
CA VAL A 33 21.44 10.38 -14.64
C VAL A 33 22.15 10.00 -15.95
N ASN A 34 22.50 10.99 -16.77
CA ASN A 34 23.26 10.78 -18.00
C ASN A 34 24.67 10.20 -17.75
N ASN A 35 25.30 10.56 -16.65
CA ASN A 35 26.56 9.96 -16.24
C ASN A 35 26.37 8.49 -15.82
N TRP A 36 25.27 8.17 -15.17
CA TRP A 36 24.93 6.78 -14.81
C TRP A 36 24.67 5.93 -16.05
N PHE A 37 24.06 6.46 -17.09
CA PHE A 37 23.90 5.73 -18.35
C PHE A 37 25.26 5.36 -18.98
N LYS A 38 26.26 6.20 -18.86
CA LYS A 38 27.60 6.00 -19.45
C LYS A 38 28.51 5.15 -18.59
N ARG A 39 28.49 5.34 -17.27
CA ARG A 39 29.46 4.76 -16.32
C ARG A 39 28.88 3.63 -15.48
N GLY A 40 27.55 3.42 -15.54
CA GLY A 40 26.81 2.53 -14.65
C GLY A 40 26.26 3.28 -13.43
N VAL A 41 25.26 2.64 -12.81
CA VAL A 41 24.63 3.13 -11.59
C VAL A 41 25.58 2.92 -10.41
N PRO A 42 25.81 3.93 -9.53
CA PRO A 42 26.62 3.77 -8.33
C PRO A 42 26.05 2.68 -7.40
N LEU A 43 26.93 1.85 -6.82
CA LEU A 43 26.52 0.75 -5.94
C LEU A 43 25.62 1.21 -4.79
N ALA A 44 25.91 2.37 -4.20
CA ALA A 44 25.11 2.94 -3.10
C ALA A 44 23.67 3.34 -3.51
N ARG A 45 23.37 3.40 -4.81
CA ARG A 45 22.05 3.78 -5.33
C ARG A 45 21.32 2.61 -6.01
N LEU A 46 22.01 1.48 -6.18
CA LEU A 46 21.47 0.34 -6.91
C LEU A 46 20.22 -0.25 -6.27
N ASP A 47 20.26 -0.45 -4.95
CA ASP A 47 19.16 -1.06 -4.21
C ASP A 47 17.93 -0.15 -4.24
N GLU A 48 18.13 1.14 -4.03
CA GLU A 48 17.08 2.16 -4.06
C GLU A 48 16.42 2.27 -5.45
N ILE A 49 17.21 2.19 -6.52
CA ILE A 49 16.71 2.23 -7.89
C ILE A 49 16.03 0.90 -8.26
N ALA A 50 16.57 -0.21 -7.82
CA ALA A 50 15.97 -1.52 -8.04
C ALA A 50 14.60 -1.63 -7.36
N GLU A 51 14.47 -1.12 -6.14
CA GLU A 51 13.21 -1.05 -5.42
C GLU A 51 12.18 -0.16 -6.13
N LEU A 52 12.61 1.00 -6.64
CA LEU A 52 11.74 1.93 -7.36
C LEU A 52 11.09 1.28 -8.60
N PHE A 53 11.87 0.52 -9.37
CA PHE A 53 11.40 -0.15 -10.59
C PHE A 53 10.90 -1.58 -10.35
N CYS A 54 10.81 -2.03 -9.09
CA CYS A 54 10.43 -3.39 -8.75
C CYS A 54 11.26 -4.45 -9.51
N VAL A 55 12.57 -4.23 -9.61
CA VAL A 55 13.51 -5.17 -10.24
C VAL A 55 14.52 -5.69 -9.20
N HIS A 56 15.09 -6.88 -9.48
CA HIS A 56 16.15 -7.41 -8.63
C HIS A 56 17.41 -6.54 -8.68
N PRO A 57 18.00 -6.13 -7.54
CA PRO A 57 19.27 -5.39 -7.52
C PRO A 57 20.39 -6.11 -8.26
N ARG A 58 20.45 -7.44 -8.14
CA ARG A 58 21.41 -8.27 -8.88
C ARG A 58 21.21 -8.14 -10.38
N TRP A 59 19.97 -8.22 -10.86
CA TRP A 59 19.68 -8.04 -12.28
C TRP A 59 20.05 -6.63 -12.74
N LEU A 60 19.71 -5.60 -11.99
CA LEU A 60 20.07 -4.22 -12.35
C LEU A 60 21.59 -4.06 -12.40
N ARG A 61 22.33 -4.68 -11.49
CA ARG A 61 23.80 -4.62 -11.42
C ARG A 61 24.51 -5.41 -12.50
N THR A 62 24.13 -6.68 -12.70
CA THR A 62 24.89 -7.63 -13.55
C THR A 62 24.14 -8.08 -14.79
N GLY A 63 22.83 -7.96 -14.82
CA GLY A 63 21.96 -8.54 -15.86
C GLY A 63 21.65 -10.01 -15.65
N GLU A 64 22.12 -10.61 -14.55
CA GLU A 64 21.92 -12.02 -14.24
C GLU A 64 20.70 -12.23 -13.33
N GLY A 65 19.98 -13.32 -13.58
CA GLY A 65 18.79 -13.69 -12.83
C GLY A 65 17.49 -13.06 -13.37
N PRO A 66 16.37 -13.30 -12.71
CA PRO A 66 15.09 -12.73 -13.12
C PRO A 66 15.10 -11.21 -12.96
N LYS A 67 14.49 -10.51 -13.92
CA LYS A 67 14.40 -9.04 -13.92
C LYS A 67 13.54 -8.53 -12.77
N HIS A 68 12.38 -9.14 -12.60
CA HIS A 68 11.44 -8.80 -11.53
C HIS A 68 11.50 -9.85 -10.43
N PRO A 69 11.40 -9.44 -9.16
CA PRO A 69 11.15 -10.39 -8.10
C PRO A 69 9.86 -11.15 -8.44
N ASP A 70 9.89 -12.47 -8.26
CA ASP A 70 8.66 -13.25 -8.38
C ASP A 70 7.59 -12.60 -7.50
N PRO A 71 6.42 -12.30 -8.04
CA PRO A 71 5.38 -11.62 -7.26
C PRO A 71 4.92 -12.40 -6.01
N LEU A 72 5.54 -13.56 -5.78
CA LEU A 72 5.14 -14.50 -4.73
C LEU A 72 6.27 -14.93 -3.76
N VAL A 73 7.48 -14.36 -3.84
CA VAL A 73 8.56 -14.75 -2.92
C VAL A 73 9.28 -13.55 -2.33
N ALA A 74 8.58 -12.77 -1.50
CA ALA A 74 9.22 -12.28 -0.30
C ALA A 74 9.33 -13.49 0.65
N PRO A 75 10.44 -13.69 1.40
CA PRO A 75 10.44 -14.64 2.49
C PRO A 75 9.52 -14.08 3.58
N ARG A 76 8.25 -14.28 3.39
CA ARG A 76 7.25 -14.15 4.44
C ARG A 76 7.63 -15.26 5.42
N ALA A 77 8.12 -14.90 6.60
CA ALA A 77 8.10 -15.86 7.72
C ALA A 77 6.76 -16.56 7.60
N ALA A 78 6.78 -17.90 7.52
CA ALA A 78 5.65 -18.71 7.16
C ALA A 78 4.45 -18.40 8.05
N VAL A 79 3.72 -17.37 7.70
CA VAL A 79 2.30 -17.32 8.05
C VAL A 79 1.71 -18.46 7.23
N PRO A 80 1.06 -19.43 7.84
CA PRO A 80 0.39 -20.49 7.10
C PRO A 80 -0.43 -19.78 6.03
N ARG A 81 -0.14 -20.09 4.78
CA ARG A 81 -0.94 -19.61 3.66
C ARG A 81 -2.34 -20.09 3.96
N ALA A 82 -3.18 -19.18 4.46
CA ALA A 82 -4.59 -19.48 4.56
C ALA A 82 -4.98 -19.96 3.16
N GLU A 83 -5.43 -21.18 3.05
CA GLU A 83 -6.07 -21.66 1.85
C GLU A 83 -7.01 -20.55 1.42
N PRO A 84 -7.08 -20.21 0.10
CA PRO A 84 -8.03 -19.21 -0.35
C PRO A 84 -9.35 -19.57 0.31
N PRO A 85 -10.00 -18.64 1.00
CA PRO A 85 -11.17 -18.99 1.79
C PRO A 85 -12.07 -19.83 0.90
N LYS A 86 -12.46 -21.00 1.35
CA LYS A 86 -13.57 -21.79 0.77
C LYS A 86 -14.86 -21.00 0.93
N ALA A 87 -14.84 -19.80 0.43
CA ALA A 87 -15.93 -18.86 0.50
C ALA A 87 -16.67 -18.88 -0.81
N LEU A 88 -17.13 -20.01 -1.18
CA LEU A 88 -18.41 -20.03 -1.84
C LEU A 88 -19.41 -19.75 -0.71
N LEU A 89 -19.83 -18.49 -0.62
CA LEU A 89 -20.94 -18.11 0.24
C LEU A 89 -22.11 -18.99 -0.18
N GLU A 90 -22.49 -19.90 0.68
CA GLU A 90 -23.68 -20.70 0.43
C GLU A 90 -24.89 -19.75 0.33
N PRO A 91 -25.82 -19.98 -0.60
CA PRO A 91 -27.04 -19.21 -0.66
C PRO A 91 -27.73 -19.20 0.70
N GLY A 92 -27.91 -18.01 1.30
CA GLY A 92 -28.50 -17.89 2.62
C GLY A 92 -27.50 -17.78 3.79
N SER A 93 -26.20 -17.68 3.53
CA SER A 93 -25.21 -17.40 4.59
C SER A 93 -25.60 -16.16 5.39
N PRO A 94 -25.55 -16.21 6.73
CA PRO A 94 -25.88 -15.07 7.57
C PRO A 94 -24.97 -13.89 7.26
N SER A 95 -25.55 -12.70 7.24
CA SER A 95 -24.80 -11.45 7.08
C SER A 95 -24.83 -10.65 8.39
N ILE A 96 -23.75 -9.94 8.64
CA ILE A 96 -23.59 -9.06 9.78
C ILE A 96 -23.66 -7.62 9.28
N SER A 97 -24.50 -6.82 9.94
CA SER A 97 -24.65 -5.40 9.68
C SER A 97 -23.58 -4.61 10.41
N VAL A 98 -22.67 -3.97 9.67
CA VAL A 98 -21.57 -3.17 10.21
C VAL A 98 -21.84 -1.70 9.91
N ALA A 99 -21.73 -0.85 10.95
CA ALA A 99 -22.04 0.57 10.83
C ALA A 99 -21.05 1.31 9.92
N LEU A 100 -21.59 2.16 9.02
CA LEU A 100 -20.79 3.05 8.21
C LEU A 100 -20.37 4.28 9.04
N HIS A 101 -19.10 4.67 8.92
CA HIS A 101 -18.54 5.83 9.60
C HIS A 101 -18.02 6.86 8.61
N HIS A 102 -17.95 8.10 9.03
CA HIS A 102 -17.33 9.20 8.29
C HIS A 102 -16.49 10.06 9.24
N ILE A 103 -15.60 10.87 8.68
CA ILE A 103 -14.81 11.80 9.46
C ILE A 103 -15.62 13.08 9.72
N ARG A 104 -15.75 13.43 10.97
CA ARG A 104 -16.32 14.70 11.41
C ARG A 104 -15.43 15.31 12.49
N GLN A 105 -14.95 16.53 12.24
CA GLN A 105 -14.04 17.24 13.16
C GLN A 105 -12.80 16.40 13.57
N GLY A 106 -12.18 15.70 12.60
CA GLY A 106 -11.00 14.88 12.84
C GLY A 106 -11.25 13.56 13.59
N ARG A 107 -12.51 13.13 13.76
CA ARG A 107 -12.89 11.89 14.45
C ARG A 107 -13.82 11.04 13.60
N LEU A 108 -13.70 9.74 13.76
CA LEU A 108 -14.62 8.77 13.16
C LEU A 108 -15.95 8.79 13.92
N THR A 109 -17.03 9.12 13.21
CA THR A 109 -18.39 9.16 13.75
C THR A 109 -19.29 8.25 12.91
N PRO A 110 -20.19 7.48 13.55
CA PRO A 110 -21.14 6.65 12.81
C PRO A 110 -22.11 7.50 11.99
N SER A 111 -22.40 7.05 10.78
CA SER A 111 -23.43 7.63 9.92
C SER A 111 -24.78 7.05 10.31
N ALA A 112 -25.70 7.90 10.76
CA ALA A 112 -26.98 7.44 11.26
C ALA A 112 -27.75 6.60 10.20
N GLY A 113 -28.12 5.38 10.58
CA GLY A 113 -28.92 4.48 9.77
C GLY A 113 -28.20 3.85 8.56
N LEU A 114 -26.92 4.15 8.33
CA LEU A 114 -26.16 3.55 7.23
C LEU A 114 -25.31 2.38 7.72
N HIS A 115 -25.51 1.24 7.10
CA HIS A 115 -24.81 0.00 7.42
C HIS A 115 -24.40 -0.72 6.15
N GLN A 116 -23.33 -1.48 6.25
CA GLN A 116 -22.90 -2.43 5.23
C GLN A 116 -23.09 -3.85 5.74
N CYS A 117 -23.72 -4.69 4.94
CA CYS A 117 -23.80 -6.12 5.24
C CYS A 117 -22.53 -6.82 4.76
N LEU A 118 -21.87 -7.50 5.69
CA LEU A 118 -20.71 -8.36 5.41
C LEU A 118 -21.07 -9.81 5.72
N PRO A 119 -20.52 -10.79 4.97
CA PRO A 119 -20.75 -12.20 5.26
C PRO A 119 -20.21 -12.56 6.65
N ALA A 120 -21.01 -13.14 7.52
CA ALA A 120 -20.60 -13.58 8.85
C ALA A 120 -19.39 -14.52 8.80
N GLN A 121 -19.43 -15.48 7.88
CA GLN A 121 -18.34 -16.44 7.70
C GLN A 121 -17.00 -15.78 7.34
N ALA A 122 -17.00 -14.65 6.63
CA ALA A 122 -15.78 -13.93 6.33
C ALA A 122 -15.14 -13.32 7.58
N LEU A 123 -15.95 -12.77 8.49
CA LEU A 123 -15.47 -12.25 9.77
C LEU A 123 -14.95 -13.38 10.66
N ASP A 124 -15.70 -14.50 10.75
CA ASP A 124 -15.33 -15.65 11.56
C ASP A 124 -14.00 -16.27 11.10
N ASN A 125 -13.82 -16.44 9.79
CA ASN A 125 -12.59 -16.99 9.20
C ASN A 125 -11.35 -16.11 9.47
N LEU A 126 -11.54 -14.81 9.64
CA LEU A 126 -10.49 -13.84 9.94
C LEU A 126 -10.34 -13.60 11.45
N GLY A 127 -11.22 -14.16 12.27
CA GLY A 127 -11.26 -13.91 13.71
C GLY A 127 -11.69 -12.49 14.07
N VAL A 128 -12.40 -11.80 13.17
CA VAL A 128 -12.85 -10.42 13.38
C VAL A 128 -14.15 -10.40 14.17
N ASN A 129 -14.14 -9.74 15.32
CA ASN A 129 -15.37 -9.53 16.08
C ASN A 129 -16.18 -8.37 15.46
N ALA A 130 -17.41 -8.66 15.08
CA ALA A 130 -18.31 -7.67 14.47
C ALA A 130 -18.52 -6.40 15.30
N ARG A 131 -18.37 -6.46 16.63
CA ARG A 131 -18.48 -5.29 17.51
C ARG A 131 -17.35 -4.29 17.33
N HIS A 132 -16.19 -4.75 16.84
CA HIS A 132 -15.04 -3.93 16.57
C HIS A 132 -14.92 -3.54 15.10
N ALA A 133 -15.77 -4.14 14.24
CA ALA A 133 -15.78 -3.83 12.83
C ALA A 133 -16.53 -2.52 12.55
N ILE A 134 -15.94 -1.68 11.71
CA ILE A 134 -16.59 -0.50 11.15
C ILE A 134 -16.38 -0.46 9.64
N CYS A 135 -17.24 0.25 8.93
CA CYS A 135 -17.05 0.55 7.53
C CYS A 135 -16.76 2.04 7.31
N VAL A 136 -15.89 2.36 6.34
CA VAL A 136 -15.61 3.73 5.88
C VAL A 136 -15.42 3.74 4.37
N ALA A 137 -15.61 4.89 3.73
CA ALA A 137 -15.22 5.07 2.34
C ALA A 137 -13.72 5.39 2.26
N MET A 138 -13.04 4.84 1.24
CA MET A 138 -11.63 5.16 0.94
C MET A 138 -11.51 6.65 0.61
N PRO A 139 -10.73 7.43 1.39
CA PRO A 139 -10.71 8.88 1.22
C PRO A 139 -9.92 9.34 0.01
N ASP A 140 -8.82 8.65 -0.31
CA ASP A 140 -7.82 9.09 -1.28
C ASP A 140 -7.60 8.07 -2.40
N CYS A 141 -6.86 8.48 -3.44
CA CYS A 141 -6.47 7.61 -4.56
C CYS A 141 -5.09 6.93 -4.37
N ASN A 142 -4.41 7.15 -3.26
CA ASN A 142 -3.05 6.65 -2.99
C ASN A 142 -2.91 5.13 -3.05
N MET A 143 -4.00 4.39 -2.85
CA MET A 143 -4.03 2.92 -2.93
C MET A 143 -4.57 2.39 -4.26
N ALA A 144 -4.83 3.27 -5.23
CA ALA A 144 -5.26 2.86 -6.57
C ALA A 144 -4.12 2.13 -7.31
N PRO A 145 -4.43 1.20 -8.22
CA PRO A 145 -5.75 0.70 -8.57
C PRO A 145 -6.30 -0.38 -7.62
N LEU A 146 -5.51 -0.81 -6.62
CA LEU A 146 -5.90 -1.91 -5.72
C LEU A 146 -7.13 -1.55 -4.88
N ILE A 147 -7.11 -0.37 -4.26
CA ILE A 147 -8.23 0.18 -3.50
C ILE A 147 -8.53 1.55 -4.10
N PRO A 148 -9.52 1.66 -5.00
CA PRO A 148 -9.88 2.94 -5.61
C PRO A 148 -10.47 3.91 -4.58
N GLN A 149 -10.34 5.21 -4.83
CA GLN A 149 -11.05 6.23 -4.05
C GLN A 149 -12.55 5.97 -4.06
N GLY A 150 -13.19 6.12 -2.91
CA GLY A 150 -14.62 5.83 -2.72
C GLY A 150 -14.95 4.35 -2.54
N ALA A 151 -13.98 3.43 -2.65
CA ALA A 151 -14.19 2.04 -2.28
C ALA A 151 -14.66 1.94 -0.83
N LEU A 152 -15.56 1.02 -0.55
CA LEU A 152 -15.99 0.76 0.81
C LEU A 152 -15.00 -0.16 1.49
N LEU A 153 -14.52 0.22 2.67
CA LEU A 153 -13.55 -0.53 3.47
C LEU A 153 -14.21 -1.05 4.73
N ALA A 154 -13.83 -2.26 5.17
CA ALA A 154 -14.13 -2.74 6.51
C ALA A 154 -12.84 -2.82 7.33
N ILE A 155 -12.89 -2.29 8.55
CA ILE A 155 -11.76 -2.08 9.44
C ILE A 155 -12.05 -2.77 10.77
N ASP A 156 -11.11 -3.58 11.24
CA ASP A 156 -11.11 -4.12 12.60
C ASP A 156 -10.37 -3.17 13.53
N ARG A 157 -11.11 -2.50 14.40
CA ARG A 157 -10.58 -1.56 15.39
C ARG A 157 -9.89 -2.20 16.59
N SER A 158 -9.97 -3.51 16.72
CA SER A 158 -9.25 -4.23 17.78
C SER A 158 -7.76 -4.38 17.45
N VAL A 159 -7.39 -4.27 16.17
CA VAL A 159 -6.00 -4.40 15.69
C VAL A 159 -5.39 -3.02 15.50
N THR A 160 -4.84 -2.47 16.58
CA THR A 160 -4.19 -1.16 16.59
C THR A 160 -2.66 -1.24 16.54
N TRP A 161 -2.09 -2.45 16.63
CA TRP A 161 -0.67 -2.68 16.41
C TRP A 161 -0.37 -2.79 14.91
N ILE A 162 0.83 -2.38 14.53
CA ILE A 162 1.26 -2.41 13.14
C ILE A 162 1.76 -3.82 12.82
N ALA A 163 1.11 -4.47 11.87
CA ALA A 163 1.60 -5.68 11.23
C ALA A 163 2.26 -5.29 9.92
N ASP A 164 3.56 -5.60 9.78
CA ASP A 164 4.34 -5.22 8.60
C ASP A 164 3.77 -5.82 7.32
N GLY A 165 3.53 -4.96 6.35
CA GLY A 165 2.99 -5.35 5.05
C GLY A 165 1.45 -5.44 5.01
N GLU A 166 0.75 -5.17 6.11
CA GLU A 166 -0.71 -5.15 6.16
C GLU A 166 -1.27 -3.74 5.94
N TYR A 167 -2.54 -3.66 5.51
CA TYR A 167 -3.24 -2.41 5.27
C TYR A 167 -3.89 -1.91 6.55
N HIS A 168 -3.60 -0.67 6.89
CA HIS A 168 -4.19 -0.05 8.07
C HIS A 168 -4.85 1.28 7.71
N ALA A 169 -5.97 1.53 8.36
CA ALA A 169 -6.56 2.86 8.42
C ALA A 169 -5.95 3.62 9.59
N LEU A 170 -5.61 4.87 9.39
CA LEU A 170 -5.03 5.75 10.39
C LEU A 170 -5.62 7.17 10.29
N LEU A 171 -5.63 7.87 11.40
CA LEU A 171 -5.84 9.30 11.43
C LEU A 171 -4.48 9.99 11.54
N LEU A 172 -4.24 10.96 10.70
CA LEU A 172 -3.04 11.78 10.70
C LEU A 172 -3.46 13.24 10.50
N ASP A 173 -3.14 14.10 11.46
CA ASP A 173 -3.60 15.48 11.47
C ASP A 173 -5.14 15.60 11.36
N GLY A 174 -5.88 14.63 11.93
CA GLY A 174 -7.34 14.54 11.86
C GLY A 174 -7.91 14.07 10.51
N HIS A 175 -7.07 13.67 9.57
CA HIS A 175 -7.47 13.12 8.27
C HIS A 175 -7.36 11.61 8.24
N LEU A 176 -8.40 10.94 7.76
CA LEU A 176 -8.36 9.49 7.52
C LEU A 176 -7.45 9.20 6.33
N ARG A 177 -6.55 8.26 6.51
CA ARG A 177 -5.67 7.73 5.47
C ARG A 177 -5.62 6.21 5.54
N VAL A 178 -5.36 5.59 4.42
CA VAL A 178 -5.14 4.14 4.33
C VAL A 178 -3.83 3.87 3.65
N HIS A 179 -2.98 3.07 4.29
CA HIS A 179 -1.66 2.71 3.77
C HIS A 179 -1.32 1.27 4.14
N GLN A 180 -0.44 0.68 3.37
CA GLN A 180 0.31 -0.49 3.81
C GLN A 180 1.40 -0.02 4.76
N LEU A 181 1.43 -0.54 5.98
CA LEU A 181 2.37 -0.09 7.00
C LEU A 181 3.55 -1.04 7.15
N SER A 182 4.71 -0.49 7.52
CA SER A 182 5.86 -1.28 7.95
C SER A 182 6.73 -0.50 8.93
N HIS A 183 7.47 -1.24 9.76
CA HIS A 183 8.50 -0.64 10.59
C HIS A 183 9.75 -0.36 9.76
N GLY A 184 10.35 0.79 9.98
CA GLY A 184 11.64 1.18 9.43
C GLY A 184 12.70 1.27 10.53
N PRO A 185 13.95 1.62 10.18
CA PRO A 185 15.02 1.81 11.14
C PRO A 185 14.70 2.95 12.14
N ASN A 186 15.24 2.85 13.34
CA ASN A 186 15.07 3.84 14.42
C ASN A 186 13.60 4.09 14.81
N ASP A 187 12.81 3.04 14.86
CA ASP A 187 11.37 3.11 15.17
C ASP A 187 10.58 4.04 14.23
N THR A 188 11.04 4.18 13.00
CA THR A 188 10.33 4.94 11.97
C THR A 188 9.17 4.13 11.44
N LEU A 189 8.01 4.74 11.27
CA LEU A 189 6.86 4.15 10.60
C LEU A 189 6.88 4.53 9.12
N CYS A 190 6.85 3.53 8.25
CA CYS A 190 6.76 3.72 6.81
C CYS A 190 5.31 3.53 6.34
N LEU A 191 4.77 4.54 5.66
CA LEU A 191 3.46 4.54 5.04
C LEU A 191 3.65 4.32 3.54
N HIS A 192 3.30 3.13 3.07
CA HIS A 192 3.43 2.76 1.67
C HIS A 192 2.10 2.95 0.95
N SER A 193 2.14 3.62 -0.18
CA SER A 193 1.03 3.73 -1.12
C SER A 193 1.15 2.66 -2.20
N HIS A 194 0.04 2.24 -2.78
CA HIS A 194 0.08 1.34 -3.93
C HIS A 194 0.49 2.12 -5.20
N ASP A 195 -0.04 3.31 -5.38
CA ASP A 195 0.41 4.28 -6.40
C ASP A 195 1.67 4.99 -5.93
N ARG A 196 2.80 4.32 -6.06
CA ARG A 196 4.11 4.82 -5.59
C ARG A 196 4.65 5.96 -6.44
N LEU A 197 4.16 6.13 -7.66
CA LEU A 197 4.62 7.19 -8.57
C LEU A 197 4.12 8.56 -8.12
N ASN A 198 2.84 8.63 -7.76
CA ASN A 198 2.22 9.88 -7.31
C ASN A 198 2.26 10.06 -5.80
N HIS A 199 2.41 8.96 -5.06
CA HIS A 199 2.40 8.92 -3.60
C HIS A 199 3.63 8.17 -3.08
N PRO A 200 4.80 8.82 -2.99
CA PRO A 200 6.03 8.18 -2.48
C PRO A 200 5.87 7.75 -1.02
N VAL A 201 6.73 6.83 -0.59
CA VAL A 201 6.73 6.33 0.79
C VAL A 201 6.96 7.48 1.77
N GLU A 202 5.99 7.72 2.64
CA GLU A 202 6.11 8.67 3.75
C GLU A 202 6.72 7.96 4.96
N ARG A 203 7.72 8.58 5.58
CA ARG A 203 8.40 8.03 6.76
C ARG A 203 8.17 8.97 7.93
N LEU A 204 7.59 8.44 9.00
CA LEU A 204 7.28 9.18 10.20
C LEU A 204 8.15 8.72 11.37
N THR A 205 8.99 9.61 11.87
CA THR A 205 9.74 9.38 13.10
C THR A 205 8.80 9.35 14.31
N PRO A 206 9.21 8.78 15.46
CA PRO A 206 8.38 8.78 16.68
C PRO A 206 7.91 10.18 17.09
N ASN A 207 8.75 11.20 16.89
CA ASN A 207 8.40 12.58 17.20
C ASN A 207 7.33 13.12 16.23
N GLN A 208 7.48 12.88 14.93
CA GLN A 208 6.48 13.27 13.92
C GLN A 208 5.14 12.59 14.13
N ARG A 209 5.12 11.30 14.52
CA ARG A 209 3.88 10.60 14.87
C ARG A 209 3.12 11.30 16.00
N ARG A 210 3.84 11.73 17.04
CA ARG A 210 3.24 12.48 18.17
C ARG A 210 2.77 13.87 17.76
N THR A 211 3.61 14.64 17.07
CA THR A 211 3.29 16.01 16.67
C THR A 211 2.09 16.05 15.73
N ARG A 212 2.02 15.09 14.80
CA ARG A 212 0.94 14.97 13.82
C ARG A 212 -0.25 14.14 14.32
N GLN A 213 -0.30 13.84 15.61
CA GLN A 213 -1.39 13.12 16.26
C GLN A 213 -1.80 11.84 15.50
N LEU A 214 -0.79 11.02 15.12
CA LEU A 214 -1.05 9.75 14.47
C LEU A 214 -1.84 8.83 15.41
N GLU A 215 -2.97 8.35 14.93
CA GLU A 215 -3.78 7.32 15.57
C GLU A 215 -3.99 6.16 14.57
N ILE A 216 -3.65 4.92 14.97
CA ILE A 216 -4.01 3.74 14.17
C ILE A 216 -5.47 3.41 14.48
N VAL A 217 -6.31 3.55 13.48
CA VAL A 217 -7.75 3.25 13.56
C VAL A 217 -7.99 1.75 13.63
N GLY A 218 -7.27 0.98 12.80
CA GLY A 218 -7.38 -0.46 12.78
C GLY A 218 -6.87 -1.08 11.47
N TRP A 219 -6.98 -2.41 11.40
CA TRP A 219 -6.60 -3.21 10.26
C TRP A 219 -7.71 -3.23 9.21
N VAL A 220 -7.36 -2.97 7.95
CA VAL A 220 -8.30 -3.06 6.81
C VAL A 220 -8.32 -4.49 6.31
N PHE A 221 -9.38 -5.23 6.62
CA PHE A 221 -9.49 -6.64 6.29
C PHE A 221 -10.35 -6.95 5.05
N TRP A 222 -11.11 -5.95 4.59
CA TRP A 222 -12.00 -6.13 3.44
C TRP A 222 -12.21 -4.81 2.72
N TRP A 223 -12.37 -4.86 1.39
CA TRP A 223 -12.83 -3.72 0.59
C TRP A 223 -13.63 -4.19 -0.62
N ALA A 224 -14.52 -3.32 -1.06
CA ALA A 224 -15.30 -3.50 -2.27
C ALA A 224 -15.48 -2.16 -2.99
N CYS A 225 -15.55 -2.22 -4.30
CA CYS A 225 -15.89 -1.07 -5.12
C CYS A 225 -16.91 -1.44 -6.21
N LEU A 226 -17.77 -0.50 -6.53
CA LEU A 226 -18.66 -0.59 -7.67
C LEU A 226 -18.13 0.33 -8.77
N ARG A 227 -18.27 -0.08 -10.02
CA ARG A 227 -17.98 0.81 -11.14
C ARG A 227 -18.99 1.95 -11.16
N ALA A 228 -18.52 3.17 -11.43
CA ALA A 228 -19.35 4.36 -11.42
C ALA A 228 -20.43 4.36 -12.53
N ALA A 229 -20.19 3.64 -13.62
CA ALA A 229 -21.13 3.54 -14.73
C ALA A 229 -21.08 2.18 -15.43
N ARG A 230 -22.23 1.79 -16.00
CA ARG A 230 -22.32 0.66 -16.92
C ARG A 230 -21.69 1.07 -18.25
N PRO A 231 -20.91 0.18 -18.92
CA PRO A 231 -20.48 0.43 -20.29
C PRO A 231 -21.68 0.67 -21.19
N ALA A 232 -21.59 1.69 -22.06
CA ALA A 232 -22.61 1.98 -23.05
C ALA A 232 -22.63 0.90 -24.14
#